data_dfbe4cf2b5f43cce24970801190a15a3
#
_entry.id   dfbe4cf2b5f43cce24970801190a15a3
#
_cell.length_a   1.000
_cell.length_b   1.000
_cell.length_c   1.000
_cell.angle_alpha   90.00
_cell.angle_beta   90.00
_cell.angle_gamma   90.00
#
_symmetry.space_group_name_H-M   'P 1'
#
loop_
_entity.id
_entity.type
_entity.pdbx_description
1 polymer ?
#
loop_
_entity_poly.entity_id
_entity_poly.type
_entity_poly.pdbx_seq_one_letter_code
_entity_poly.pdbx_strand_id
1 'polypeptide(L)'
;MAAVALGALSQGAAAADAAGRTLFTTRCGMCHQTNGMGVSILSRRPGDGSKGLLEQRDNLSAEFVYAVARVGTGNMPRIPRGEVSDEELRQIALYLSRGNP
;
A
#
# COMPACT_ATOMS: atom_id res chain seq x y z
N MET A 1 18.06 16.10 25.83
CA MET A 1 17.51 16.87 24.68
C MET A 1 17.43 16.04 23.42
N ALA A 2 18.52 15.36 23.02
CA ALA A 2 18.53 14.54 21.78
C ALA A 2 17.54 13.40 21.83
N ALA A 3 17.32 12.76 22.97
CA ALA A 3 16.38 11.65 23.12
C ALA A 3 14.93 12.05 22.82
N VAL A 4 14.54 13.30 23.14
CA VAL A 4 13.20 13.79 22.89
C VAL A 4 12.95 13.94 21.38
N ALA A 5 13.96 14.45 20.65
CA ALA A 5 13.85 14.62 19.20
C ALA A 5 13.72 13.26 18.48
N LEU A 6 14.50 12.25 18.92
CA LEU A 6 14.41 10.90 18.36
C LEU A 6 13.04 10.27 18.62
N GLY A 7 12.49 10.49 19.82
CA GLY A 7 11.16 9.98 20.15
C GLY A 7 10.09 10.59 19.28
N ALA A 8 10.17 11.89 18.97
CA ALA A 8 9.22 12.57 18.10
C ALA A 8 9.26 12.03 16.66
N LEU A 9 10.46 11.75 16.13
CA LEU A 9 10.61 11.17 14.78
C LEU A 9 10.02 9.78 14.72
N SER A 10 10.25 8.94 15.74
CA SER A 10 9.68 7.59 15.80
C SER A 10 8.17 7.63 15.88
N GLN A 11 7.61 8.55 16.64
CA GLN A 11 6.17 8.72 16.75
C GLN A 11 5.57 9.17 15.42
N GLY A 12 6.25 10.07 14.70
CA GLY A 12 5.81 10.53 13.39
C GLY A 12 5.77 9.40 12.37
N ALA A 13 6.79 8.53 12.33
CA ALA A 13 6.84 7.40 11.44
C ALA A 13 5.73 6.39 11.75
N ALA A 14 5.50 6.09 13.03
CA ALA A 14 4.43 5.17 13.45
C ALA A 14 3.06 5.73 13.09
N ALA A 15 2.84 7.04 13.27
CA ALA A 15 1.58 7.67 12.91
C ALA A 15 1.33 7.63 11.40
N ALA A 16 2.38 7.84 10.59
CA ALA A 16 2.28 7.77 9.13
C ALA A 16 1.94 6.36 8.68
N ASP A 17 2.56 5.32 9.26
CA ASP A 17 2.23 3.93 8.96
C ASP A 17 0.80 3.59 9.33
N ALA A 18 0.33 4.04 10.49
CA ALA A 18 -1.04 3.80 10.94
C ALA A 18 -2.06 4.46 10.00
N ALA A 19 -1.79 5.69 9.55
CA ALA A 19 -2.66 6.40 8.62
C ALA A 19 -2.70 5.71 7.27
N GLY A 20 -1.55 5.30 6.75
CA GLY A 20 -1.46 4.56 5.48
C GLY A 20 -2.19 3.23 5.54
N ARG A 21 -2.05 2.51 6.64
CA ARG A 21 -2.76 1.25 6.84
C ARG A 21 -4.27 1.44 6.83
N THR A 22 -4.76 2.46 7.53
CA THR A 22 -6.19 2.74 7.60
C THR A 22 -6.74 3.08 6.21
N LEU A 23 -6.02 3.91 5.46
CA LEU A 23 -6.41 4.26 4.10
C LEU A 23 -6.40 3.04 3.18
N PHE A 24 -5.34 2.23 3.25
CA PHE A 24 -5.26 1.00 2.46
C PHE A 24 -6.43 0.08 2.76
N THR A 25 -6.72 -0.16 4.03
CA THR A 25 -7.83 -1.03 4.44
C THR A 25 -9.16 -0.51 3.90
N THR A 26 -9.40 0.80 4.03
CA THR A 26 -10.66 1.40 3.64
C THR A 26 -10.83 1.48 2.13
N ARG A 27 -9.79 1.85 1.40
CA ARG A 27 -9.86 2.13 -0.04
C ARG A 27 -9.50 0.95 -0.92
N CYS A 28 -8.67 0.06 -0.44
CA CYS A 28 -8.08 -1.02 -1.25
C CYS A 28 -8.39 -2.41 -0.68
N GLY A 29 -8.82 -2.48 0.58
CA GLY A 29 -8.92 -3.74 1.31
C GLY A 29 -9.93 -4.72 0.75
N MET A 30 -11.01 -4.25 0.14
CA MET A 30 -12.02 -5.14 -0.43
C MET A 30 -11.40 -6.14 -1.41
N CYS A 31 -10.43 -5.71 -2.20
CA CYS A 31 -9.76 -6.57 -3.18
C CYS A 31 -8.41 -7.09 -2.69
N HIS A 32 -7.73 -6.36 -1.79
CA HIS A 32 -6.34 -6.63 -1.46
C HIS A 32 -6.10 -7.13 -0.04
N GLN A 33 -7.16 -7.41 0.72
CA GLN A 33 -7.06 -8.08 2.01
C GLN A 33 -7.65 -9.48 1.92
N THR A 34 -7.55 -10.25 2.99
CA THR A 34 -7.94 -11.67 3.04
C THR A 34 -9.32 -11.87 2.41
N ASN A 35 -9.42 -12.86 1.55
CA ASN A 35 -10.60 -13.21 0.77
C ASN A 35 -10.94 -12.22 -0.37
N GLY A 36 -10.11 -11.23 -0.61
CA GLY A 36 -10.31 -10.31 -1.73
C GLY A 36 -9.93 -10.92 -3.06
N MET A 37 -10.60 -10.45 -4.13
CA MET A 37 -10.33 -10.91 -5.48
C MET A 37 -8.90 -10.64 -5.92
N GLY A 38 -8.34 -9.48 -5.55
CA GLY A 38 -6.97 -9.14 -5.89
C GLY A 38 -5.96 -10.08 -5.27
N VAL A 39 -6.19 -10.48 -4.02
CA VAL A 39 -5.34 -11.46 -3.33
C VAL A 39 -5.38 -12.79 -4.07
N SER A 40 -6.59 -13.23 -4.44
CA SER A 40 -6.77 -14.50 -5.14
C SER A 40 -6.04 -14.52 -6.48
N ILE A 41 -6.17 -13.45 -7.26
CA ILE A 41 -5.54 -13.35 -8.59
C ILE A 41 -4.02 -13.28 -8.45
N LEU A 42 -3.52 -12.43 -7.57
CA LEU A 42 -2.08 -12.25 -7.39
C LEU A 42 -1.40 -13.50 -6.85
N SER A 43 -2.09 -14.25 -6.01
CA SER A 43 -1.53 -15.49 -5.45
C SER A 43 -1.29 -16.56 -6.50
N ARG A 44 -1.94 -16.46 -7.66
CA ARG A 44 -1.79 -17.42 -8.75
C ARG A 44 -0.73 -17.04 -9.77
N ARG A 45 -0.13 -15.86 -9.65
CA ARG A 45 0.90 -15.43 -10.60
C ARG A 45 2.15 -16.27 -10.42
N PRO A 46 2.67 -16.86 -11.51
CA PRO A 46 3.92 -17.62 -11.40
C PRO A 46 5.11 -16.68 -11.23
N GLY A 47 6.07 -17.11 -10.42
CA GLY A 47 7.39 -16.48 -10.38
C GLY A 47 7.56 -15.33 -9.40
N ASP A 48 6.53 -14.87 -8.70
CA ASP A 48 6.68 -13.74 -7.80
C ASP A 48 6.55 -14.11 -6.31
N GLY A 49 6.75 -15.36 -5.98
CA GLY A 49 6.69 -15.82 -4.59
C GLY A 49 5.31 -15.91 -4.01
N SER A 50 4.29 -15.78 -4.83
CA SER A 50 2.89 -16.01 -4.47
C SER A 50 2.37 -15.15 -3.33
N LYS A 51 2.91 -13.97 -3.13
CA LYS A 51 2.44 -13.09 -2.07
C LYS A 51 1.29 -12.25 -2.60
N GLY A 52 0.09 -12.81 -2.51
CA GLY A 52 -1.12 -12.12 -2.93
C GLY A 52 -1.47 -10.94 -2.05
N LEU A 53 -1.06 -10.97 -0.77
CA LEU A 53 -1.26 -9.87 0.16
C LEU A 53 -0.18 -8.81 -0.05
N LEU A 54 -0.58 -7.65 -0.55
CA LEU A 54 0.37 -6.56 -0.83
C LEU A 54 1.11 -6.11 0.41
N GLU A 55 0.45 -6.16 1.56
CA GLU A 55 1.06 -5.72 2.83
C GLU A 55 2.23 -6.58 3.27
N GLN A 56 2.35 -7.78 2.72
CA GLN A 56 3.43 -8.71 3.05
C GLN A 56 4.57 -8.69 2.04
N ARG A 57 4.44 -7.88 0.98
CA ARG A 57 5.47 -7.82 -0.05
C ARG A 57 6.59 -6.86 0.34
N ASP A 58 7.79 -7.17 -0.11
CA ASP A 58 8.97 -6.34 0.11
C ASP A 58 9.55 -5.79 -1.19
N ASN A 59 8.82 -5.95 -2.30
CA ASN A 59 9.28 -5.55 -3.62
C ASN A 59 8.36 -4.51 -4.29
N LEU A 60 7.59 -3.76 -3.49
CA LEU A 60 6.71 -2.71 -4.00
C LEU A 60 7.35 -1.34 -3.78
N SER A 61 7.63 -0.62 -4.86
CA SER A 61 8.03 0.77 -4.74
C SER A 61 6.78 1.66 -4.65
N ALA A 62 6.91 2.81 -4.00
CA ALA A 62 5.81 3.76 -3.92
C ALA A 62 5.39 4.24 -5.31
N GLU A 63 6.35 4.47 -6.19
CA GLU A 63 6.06 4.92 -7.56
C GLU A 63 5.26 3.88 -8.34
N PHE A 64 5.63 2.60 -8.20
CA PHE A 64 4.91 1.51 -8.86
C PHE A 64 3.48 1.40 -8.35
N VAL A 65 3.29 1.45 -7.04
CA VAL A 65 1.95 1.39 -6.43
C VAL A 65 1.08 2.53 -6.94
N TYR A 66 1.63 3.74 -6.95
CA TYR A 66 0.91 4.93 -7.42
C TYR A 66 0.49 4.77 -8.88
N ALA A 67 1.42 4.38 -9.73
CA ALA A 67 1.17 4.23 -11.16
C ALA A 67 0.12 3.17 -11.45
N VAL A 68 0.21 2.00 -10.81
CA VAL A 68 -0.74 0.91 -11.01
C VAL A 68 -2.14 1.33 -10.58
N ALA A 69 -2.27 2.01 -9.44
CA ALA A 69 -3.57 2.45 -8.97
C ALA A 69 -4.20 3.45 -9.95
N ARG A 70 -3.42 4.38 -10.49
CA ARG A 70 -3.96 5.40 -11.41
C ARG A 70 -4.27 4.87 -12.80
N VAL A 71 -3.50 3.92 -13.29
CA VAL A 71 -3.64 3.38 -14.64
C VAL A 71 -4.52 2.13 -14.67
N GLY A 72 -4.50 1.35 -13.60
CA GLY A 72 -5.13 0.04 -13.57
C GLY A 72 -4.27 -1.00 -14.25
N THR A 73 -4.55 -2.27 -14.02
CA THR A 73 -3.84 -3.38 -14.66
C THR A 73 -4.68 -4.65 -14.58
N GLY A 74 -4.81 -5.35 -15.70
CA GLY A 74 -5.59 -6.58 -15.74
C GLY A 74 -7.01 -6.36 -15.23
N ASN A 75 -7.40 -7.13 -14.23
CA ASN A 75 -8.73 -7.01 -13.64
C ASN A 75 -8.85 -5.89 -12.61
N MET A 76 -7.73 -5.24 -12.26
CA MET A 76 -7.75 -4.10 -11.36
C MET A 76 -8.14 -2.85 -12.14
N PRO A 77 -9.26 -2.22 -11.79
CA PRO A 77 -9.68 -1.01 -12.47
C PRO A 77 -8.80 0.17 -12.07
N ARG A 78 -8.83 1.20 -12.89
CA ARG A 78 -8.22 2.48 -12.59
C ARG A 78 -8.93 3.12 -11.40
N ILE A 79 -8.17 3.63 -10.44
CA ILE A 79 -8.71 4.31 -9.27
C ILE A 79 -8.62 5.82 -9.51
N PRO A 80 -9.76 6.51 -9.72
CA PRO A 80 -9.72 7.94 -10.01
C PRO A 80 -9.56 8.78 -8.76
N ARG A 81 -9.19 10.04 -8.96
CA ARG A 81 -8.98 11.00 -7.87
C ARG A 81 -10.24 11.27 -7.05
N GLY A 82 -11.40 11.06 -7.63
CA GLY A 82 -12.66 11.19 -6.89
C GLY A 82 -12.86 10.12 -5.84
N GLU A 83 -12.22 8.96 -5.99
CA GLU A 83 -12.30 7.87 -5.02
C GLU A 83 -11.15 7.92 -4.02
N VAL A 84 -9.93 8.17 -4.50
CA VAL A 84 -8.73 8.26 -3.68
C VAL A 84 -7.93 9.46 -4.14
N SER A 85 -7.79 10.46 -3.29
CA SER A 85 -7.06 11.68 -3.63
C SER A 85 -5.58 11.39 -3.84
N ASP A 86 -4.87 12.33 -4.47
CA ASP A 86 -3.43 12.20 -4.67
C ASP A 86 -2.69 12.04 -3.33
N GLU A 87 -3.10 12.80 -2.32
CA GLU A 87 -2.48 12.71 -1.00
C GLU A 87 -2.76 11.36 -0.33
N GLU A 88 -4.01 10.89 -0.40
CA GLU A 88 -4.36 9.59 0.14
C GLU A 88 -3.60 8.47 -0.55
N LEU A 89 -3.51 8.52 -1.88
CA LEU A 89 -2.80 7.50 -2.63
C LEU A 89 -1.31 7.52 -2.32
N ARG A 90 -0.73 8.70 -2.14
CA ARG A 90 0.67 8.82 -1.74
C ARG A 90 0.92 8.14 -0.40
N GLN A 91 0.03 8.34 0.56
CA GLN A 91 0.13 7.70 1.87
C GLN A 91 0.00 6.19 1.78
N ILE A 92 -0.93 5.70 0.96
CA ILE A 92 -1.09 4.26 0.72
C ILE A 92 0.18 3.69 0.07
N ALA A 93 0.72 4.37 -0.93
CA ALA A 93 1.91 3.92 -1.63
C ALA A 93 3.13 3.85 -0.70
N LEU A 94 3.31 4.86 0.15
CA LEU A 94 4.37 4.85 1.14
C LEU A 94 4.20 3.72 2.16
N TYR A 95 2.98 3.48 2.59
CA TYR A 95 2.69 2.38 3.51
C TYR A 95 3.05 1.03 2.88
N LEU A 96 2.61 0.78 1.66
CA LEU A 96 2.86 -0.50 0.99
C LEU A 96 4.33 -0.70 0.63
N SER A 97 5.09 0.37 0.46
CA SER A 97 6.51 0.28 0.12
C SER A 97 7.45 0.26 1.33
N ARG A 98 6.90 0.28 2.54
CA ARG A 98 7.73 0.37 3.76
C ARG A 98 8.69 -0.80 3.94
N GLY A 99 8.38 -1.96 3.37
CA GLY A 99 9.25 -3.13 3.42
C GLY A 99 10.25 -3.20 2.27
N ASN A 100 10.22 -2.21 1.37
CA ASN A 100 11.12 -2.18 0.22
C ASN A 100 12.49 -1.66 0.69
N PRO A 101 13.59 -2.40 0.47
CA PRO A 101 14.93 -1.99 0.92
C PRO A 101 15.44 -0.74 0.20
#